data_d463458773c524eaaf2ed6471c5ca364
#
_entry.id   d463458773c524eaaf2ed6471c5ca364
#
_cell.length_a   1.000
_cell.length_b   1.000
_cell.length_c   1.000
_cell.angle_alpha   90.00
_cell.angle_beta   90.00
_cell.angle_gamma   90.00
#
_symmetry.space_group_name_H-M   'P 1'
#
loop_
_entity.id
_entity.type
_entity.pdbx_description
1 polymer ?
#
loop_
_entity_poly.entity_id
_entity_poly.type
_entity_poly.pdbx_seq_one_letter_code
_entity_poly.pdbx_strand_id
1 'polypeptide(L)'
;MPVGVLTLEIRLPYAHSLKEKRAVVRRIRDRLRARFNVAVAELDHQDVWQRATVGVVSISDSQSLLESVFRQVLAESENILGDDVADHVLEYF
;
A
#
# COMPACT_ATOMS: atom_id res chain seq x y z
N MET A 1 -7.35 -20.29 -7.53
CA MET A 1 -8.02 -18.98 -7.27
C MET A 1 -6.93 -17.96 -6.99
N PRO A 2 -6.71 -16.98 -7.88
CA PRO A 2 -5.63 -16.01 -7.66
C PRO A 2 -5.92 -15.03 -6.53
N VAL A 3 -4.96 -14.92 -5.63
CA VAL A 3 -4.92 -13.91 -4.58
C VAL A 3 -3.55 -13.26 -4.63
N GLY A 4 -3.49 -11.95 -4.54
CA GLY A 4 -2.23 -11.21 -4.49
C GLY A 4 -2.12 -10.36 -3.25
N VAL A 5 -0.89 -10.25 -2.74
CA VAL A 5 -0.55 -9.37 -1.62
C VAL A 5 0.62 -8.50 -2.05
N LEU A 6 0.39 -7.19 -2.03
CA LEU A 6 1.44 -6.19 -2.23
C LEU A 6 1.78 -5.60 -0.88
N THR A 7 3.04 -5.69 -0.49
CA THR A 7 3.54 -5.07 0.75
C THR A 7 4.37 -3.85 0.37
N LEU A 8 3.97 -2.69 0.89
CA LEU A 8 4.66 -1.42 0.67
C LEU A 8 5.43 -1.05 1.93
N GLU A 9 6.72 -0.78 1.76
CA GLU A 9 7.55 -0.19 2.82
C GLU A 9 7.59 1.31 2.58
N ILE A 10 7.05 2.08 3.52
CA ILE A 10 6.92 3.54 3.42
C ILE A 10 7.86 4.18 4.43
N ARG A 11 8.62 5.17 3.99
CA ARG A 11 9.51 5.95 4.83
C ARG A 11 9.11 7.42 4.77
N LEU A 12 8.92 8.00 5.97
CA LEU A 12 8.45 9.38 6.14
C LEU A 12 9.43 10.12 7.05
N PRO A 13 10.64 10.45 6.55
CA PRO A 13 11.68 11.06 7.42
C PRO A 13 11.28 12.42 7.99
N TYR A 14 10.29 13.07 7.37
CA TYR A 14 9.77 14.38 7.81
C TYR A 14 8.67 14.26 8.87
N ALA A 15 8.15 13.08 9.15
CA ALA A 15 7.06 12.91 10.11
C ALA A 15 7.55 13.12 11.53
N HIS A 16 6.82 13.92 12.32
CA HIS A 16 7.15 14.29 13.68
C HIS A 16 6.20 13.74 14.71
N SER A 17 5.20 12.95 14.29
CA SER A 17 4.23 12.37 15.20
C SER A 17 3.53 11.18 14.57
N LEU A 18 2.92 10.34 15.40
CA LEU A 18 2.05 9.28 14.92
C LEU A 18 0.83 9.83 14.17
N LYS A 19 0.35 11.01 14.58
CA LYS A 19 -0.77 11.66 13.91
C LYS A 19 -0.43 11.99 12.45
N GLU A 20 0.75 12.53 12.18
CA GLU A 20 1.21 12.82 10.82
C GLU A 20 1.33 11.54 9.99
N LYS A 21 1.95 10.51 10.56
CA LYS A 21 2.08 9.22 9.88
C LYS A 21 0.72 8.61 9.57
N ARG A 22 -0.18 8.60 10.55
CA ARG A 22 -1.52 8.01 10.38
C ARG A 22 -2.33 8.73 9.31
N ALA A 23 -2.14 10.05 9.18
CA ALA A 23 -2.79 10.82 8.12
C ALA A 23 -2.32 10.37 6.73
N VAL A 24 -1.03 10.11 6.57
CA VAL A 24 -0.47 9.59 5.30
C VAL A 24 -0.99 8.19 4.99
N VAL A 25 -0.92 7.29 5.97
CA VAL A 25 -1.41 5.90 5.81
C VAL A 25 -2.90 5.89 5.46
N ARG A 26 -3.69 6.70 6.14
CA ARG A 26 -5.13 6.81 5.89
C ARG A 26 -5.40 7.32 4.47
N ARG A 27 -4.64 8.32 4.02
CA ARG A 27 -4.81 8.88 2.68
C ARG A 27 -4.55 7.84 1.61
N ILE A 28 -3.46 7.08 1.71
CA ILE A 28 -3.17 6.05 0.72
C ILE A 28 -4.20 4.92 0.78
N ARG A 29 -4.58 4.48 1.97
CA ARG A 29 -5.61 3.45 2.13
C ARG A 29 -6.92 3.87 1.46
N ASP A 30 -7.39 5.06 1.76
CA ASP A 30 -8.67 5.53 1.26
C ASP A 30 -8.64 5.73 -0.26
N ARG A 31 -7.52 6.25 -0.79
CA ARG A 31 -7.36 6.43 -2.23
C ARG A 31 -7.34 5.10 -2.97
N LEU A 32 -6.62 4.10 -2.47
CA LEU A 32 -6.56 2.78 -3.11
C LEU A 32 -7.90 2.07 -3.05
N ARG A 33 -8.58 2.15 -1.91
CA ARG A 33 -9.90 1.52 -1.75
C ARG A 33 -10.96 2.18 -2.62
N ALA A 34 -10.86 3.46 -2.87
CA ALA A 34 -11.80 4.18 -3.71
C ALA A 34 -11.67 3.81 -5.20
N ARG A 35 -10.45 3.47 -5.64
CA ARG A 35 -10.16 3.20 -7.06
C ARG A 35 -10.11 1.73 -7.43
N PHE A 36 -9.77 0.88 -6.48
CA PHE A 36 -9.52 -0.54 -6.74
C PHE A 36 -10.29 -1.42 -5.78
N ASN A 37 -10.58 -2.64 -6.22
CA ASN A 37 -11.18 -3.65 -5.34
C ASN A 37 -10.08 -4.30 -4.50
N VAL A 38 -9.68 -3.62 -3.45
CA VAL A 38 -8.59 -4.04 -2.57
C VAL A 38 -8.96 -3.83 -1.10
N ALA A 39 -8.34 -4.64 -0.24
CA ALA A 39 -8.30 -4.40 1.20
C ALA A 39 -6.91 -3.87 1.54
N VAL A 40 -6.84 -2.88 2.42
CA VAL A 40 -5.58 -2.21 2.78
C VAL A 40 -5.48 -2.12 4.29
N ALA A 41 -4.31 -2.46 4.84
CA ALA A 41 -4.03 -2.34 6.26
C ALA A 41 -2.57 -2.01 6.52
N GLU A 42 -2.32 -1.26 7.59
CA GLU A 42 -0.97 -1.10 8.12
C GLU A 42 -0.62 -2.37 8.89
N LEU A 43 0.49 -3.03 8.52
CA LEU A 43 0.85 -4.35 9.04
C LEU A 43 1.91 -4.31 10.14
N ASP A 44 2.77 -3.29 10.15
CA ASP A 44 3.88 -3.21 11.08
C ASP A 44 4.30 -1.77 11.29
N HIS A 45 5.10 -1.53 12.32
CA HIS A 45 5.63 -0.20 12.67
C HIS A 45 4.55 0.79 13.11
N GLN A 46 3.43 0.31 13.69
CA GLN A 46 2.31 1.16 14.07
C GLN A 46 2.70 2.28 15.03
N ASP A 47 3.69 2.03 15.90
CA ASP A 47 4.15 3.00 16.91
C ASP A 47 5.38 3.80 16.46
N VAL A 48 5.83 3.65 15.22
CA VAL A 48 6.97 4.35 14.66
C VAL A 48 6.48 5.49 13.77
N TRP A 49 7.03 6.69 13.94
CA TRP A 49 6.56 7.88 13.20
C TRP A 49 6.98 7.88 11.75
N GLN A 50 8.16 7.35 11.46
CA GLN A 50 8.87 7.56 10.21
C GLN A 50 8.88 6.34 9.30
N ARG A 51 8.14 5.30 9.67
CA ARG A 51 8.02 4.07 8.89
C ARG A 51 6.60 3.53 8.98
N ALA A 52 6.16 2.94 7.88
CA ALA A 52 4.93 2.16 7.86
C ALA A 52 5.09 1.00 6.89
N THR A 53 4.56 -0.15 7.26
CA THR A 53 4.45 -1.30 6.38
C THR A 53 2.96 -1.47 6.06
N VAL A 54 2.60 -1.31 4.81
CA VAL A 54 1.21 -1.34 4.37
C VAL A 54 0.99 -2.53 3.45
N GLY A 55 0.00 -3.35 3.77
CA GLY A 55 -0.40 -4.48 2.93
C GLY A 55 -1.63 -4.14 2.10
N VAL A 56 -1.62 -4.56 0.84
CA VAL A 56 -2.73 -4.42 -0.09
C VAL A 56 -3.05 -5.80 -0.64
N VAL A 57 -4.29 -6.25 -0.48
CA VAL A 57 -4.74 -7.59 -0.89
C VAL A 57 -5.86 -7.46 -1.90
N SER A 58 -5.82 -8.30 -2.92
CA SER A 58 -6.91 -8.42 -3.89
C SER A 58 -7.04 -9.87 -4.34
N ILE A 59 -8.23 -10.19 -4.81
CA ILE A 59 -8.58 -11.51 -5.33
C ILE A 59 -9.30 -11.33 -6.68
N SER A 60 -9.05 -12.26 -7.60
CA SER A 60 -9.72 -12.27 -8.90
C SER A 60 -9.81 -13.71 -9.39
N ASP A 61 -10.72 -13.98 -10.31
CA ASP A 61 -10.75 -15.25 -11.05
C ASP A 61 -9.77 -15.25 -12.22
N SER A 62 -9.13 -14.10 -12.51
CA SER A 62 -8.18 -13.94 -13.60
C SER A 62 -6.84 -13.44 -13.08
N GLN A 63 -5.79 -14.24 -13.29
CA GLN A 63 -4.43 -13.86 -12.91
C GLN A 63 -3.96 -12.59 -13.64
N SER A 64 -4.27 -12.48 -14.92
CA SER A 64 -3.84 -11.32 -15.70
C SER A 64 -4.51 -10.02 -15.25
N LEU A 65 -5.80 -10.09 -14.87
CA LEU A 65 -6.49 -8.93 -14.31
C LEU A 65 -5.90 -8.55 -12.96
N LEU A 66 -5.59 -9.54 -12.13
CA LEU A 66 -5.00 -9.29 -10.82
C LEU A 66 -3.63 -8.60 -10.95
N GLU A 67 -2.80 -9.07 -11.88
CA GLU A 67 -1.51 -8.45 -12.16
C GLU A 67 -1.66 -7.00 -12.63
N SER A 68 -2.66 -6.75 -13.49
CA SER A 68 -2.97 -5.40 -13.96
C SER A 68 -3.38 -4.48 -12.80
N VAL A 69 -4.22 -4.99 -11.90
CA VAL A 69 -4.65 -4.23 -10.71
C VAL A 69 -3.45 -3.84 -9.87
N PHE A 70 -2.54 -4.77 -9.59
CA PHE A 70 -1.38 -4.46 -8.75
C PHE A 70 -0.39 -3.52 -9.42
N ARG A 71 -0.22 -3.59 -10.75
CA ARG A 71 0.58 -2.58 -11.45
C ARG A 71 0.01 -1.18 -11.26
N GLN A 72 -1.32 -1.05 -11.35
CA GLN A 72 -2.00 0.23 -11.17
C GLN A 72 -1.97 0.69 -9.71
N VAL A 73 -2.11 -0.23 -8.77
CA VAL A 73 -2.01 0.07 -7.33
C VAL A 73 -0.63 0.62 -7.01
N LEU A 74 0.42 -0.03 -7.50
CA LEU A 74 1.79 0.43 -7.27
C LEU A 74 2.04 1.80 -7.89
N ALA A 75 1.59 2.00 -9.14
CA ALA A 75 1.72 3.29 -9.81
C ALA A 75 0.99 4.41 -9.06
N GLU A 76 -0.22 4.14 -8.58
CA GLU A 76 -0.99 5.10 -7.79
C GLU A 76 -0.31 5.41 -6.46
N SER A 77 0.23 4.38 -5.79
CA SER A 77 0.96 4.55 -4.53
C SER A 77 2.17 5.44 -4.71
N GLU A 78 2.93 5.23 -5.77
CA GLU A 78 4.09 6.06 -6.10
C GLU A 78 3.69 7.47 -6.52
N ASN A 79 2.55 7.61 -7.19
CA ASN A 79 2.01 8.92 -7.55
C ASN A 79 1.62 9.74 -6.31
N ILE A 80 1.06 9.11 -5.29
CA ILE A 80 0.65 9.78 -4.05
C ILE A 80 1.86 10.09 -3.17
N LEU A 81 2.77 9.13 -3.01
CA LEU A 81 3.83 9.18 -2.00
C LEU A 81 5.22 9.44 -2.59
N GLY A 82 5.40 9.28 -3.91
CA GLY A 82 6.69 9.48 -4.54
C GLY A 82 7.76 8.56 -3.96
N ASP A 83 8.92 9.14 -3.64
CA ASP A 83 10.07 8.41 -3.11
C ASP A 83 9.84 7.88 -1.69
N ASP A 84 8.75 8.27 -1.03
CA ASP A 84 8.39 7.72 0.28
C ASP A 84 8.02 6.25 0.21
N VAL A 85 7.66 5.74 -0.97
CA VAL A 85 7.57 4.29 -1.21
C VAL A 85 9.00 3.78 -1.40
N ALA A 86 9.61 3.33 -0.30
CA ALA A 86 11.02 2.94 -0.30
C ALA A 86 11.26 1.56 -0.92
N ASP A 87 10.28 0.66 -0.79
CA ASP A 87 10.39 -0.69 -1.32
C ASP A 87 9.01 -1.32 -1.42
N HIS A 88 8.91 -2.39 -2.18
CA HIS A 88 7.67 -3.17 -2.28
C HIS A 88 7.97 -4.63 -2.60
N VAL A 89 7.06 -5.50 -2.16
CA VAL A 89 7.10 -6.94 -2.48
C VAL A 89 5.70 -7.35 -2.91
N LEU A 90 5.61 -8.05 -4.04
CA LEU A 90 4.35 -8.55 -4.56
C LEU A 90 4.39 -10.07 -4.61
N GLU A 91 3.42 -10.72 -3.98
CA GLU A 91 3.31 -12.16 -3.89
C GLU A 91 1.93 -12.62 -4.36
N TYR A 92 1.90 -13.74 -5.07
CA TYR A 92 0.64 -14.37 -5.50
C TYR A 92 0.50 -15.75 -4.84
N PHE A 93 -0.73 -16.08 -4.53
CA PHE A 93 -1.08 -17.34 -3.87
C PHE A 93 -2.14 -18.10 -4.63
#